data_8c2ff95c77ed5b32027037dff12d94c4
#
_entry.id   8c2ff95c77ed5b32027037dff12d94c4
#
_cell.length_a   1.000
_cell.length_b   1.000
_cell.length_c   1.000
_cell.angle_alpha   90.00
_cell.angle_beta   90.00
_cell.angle_gamma   90.00
#
_symmetry.space_group_name_H-M   'P 1'
#
loop_
_entity.id
_entity.type
_entity.pdbx_description
1 polymer ?
#
loop_
_entity_poly.entity_id
_entity_poly.type
_entity_poly.pdbx_seq_one_letter_code
_entity_poly.pdbx_strand_id
1 'polypeptide(L)'
;MLIRFNKPYGVLSQFTPEGRWRGLKDHIDLPGVYVAGRLDADNEGMLLLTDNGPLQAHIADPRFKMEKTYLVQVEGMVTQAALNQLSRGVTLNDGPTLPARASAVQPTADLWPRTPPIRERHNIPTSWLELVIREGRNRQVRRMTAAVGLPTLRLIRTVVGPYTLDGLPTGTWQQI
;
A
#
# COMPACT_ATOMS: atom_id res chain seq x y z
N MET A 1 -2.61 -12.54 -19.17
CA MET A 1 -1.45 -12.60 -18.25
C MET A 1 -1.68 -11.65 -17.09
N LEU A 2 -1.41 -12.10 -15.89
CA LEU A 2 -1.43 -11.27 -14.68
C LEU A 2 -0.14 -11.52 -13.91
N ILE A 3 0.54 -10.44 -13.52
CA ILE A 3 1.73 -10.55 -12.69
C ILE A 3 1.55 -9.77 -11.41
N ARG A 4 2.17 -10.26 -10.34
CA ARG A 4 2.28 -9.56 -9.06
C ARG A 4 3.73 -9.12 -8.87
N PHE A 5 3.89 -7.88 -8.46
CA PHE A 5 5.20 -7.27 -8.22
C PHE A 5 5.25 -6.74 -6.79
N ASN A 6 6.32 -7.07 -6.08
CA ASN A 6 6.55 -6.46 -4.78
C ASN A 6 7.37 -5.18 -4.98
N LYS A 7 6.66 -4.07 -5.15
CA LYS A 7 7.24 -2.78 -5.50
C LYS A 7 8.04 -2.22 -4.32
N PRO A 8 9.34 -1.92 -4.50
CA PRO A 8 10.12 -1.30 -3.44
C PRO A 8 9.76 0.19 -3.27
N TYR A 9 10.15 0.75 -2.13
CA TYR A 9 10.10 2.19 -1.92
C TYR A 9 10.92 2.90 -2.98
N GLY A 10 10.38 4.02 -3.47
CA GLY A 10 11.09 4.87 -4.42
C GLY A 10 10.90 4.51 -5.89
N VAL A 11 10.02 3.55 -6.17
CA VAL A 11 9.70 3.13 -7.54
C VAL A 11 8.27 3.56 -7.87
N LEU A 12 8.11 4.19 -9.02
CA LEU A 12 6.82 4.67 -9.53
C LEU A 12 5.98 3.50 -10.08
N SER A 13 4.67 3.68 -10.13
CA SER A 13 3.74 2.77 -10.82
C SER A 13 3.69 3.09 -12.33
N GLN A 14 4.85 3.27 -12.93
CA GLN A 14 5.03 3.49 -14.37
C GLN A 14 6.42 3.04 -14.79
N PHE A 15 6.60 2.72 -16.06
CA PHE A 15 7.87 2.20 -16.54
C PHE A 15 8.95 3.27 -16.63
N THR A 16 8.59 4.49 -17.02
CA THR A 16 9.53 5.60 -17.18
C THR A 16 9.80 6.28 -15.84
N PRO A 17 11.09 6.50 -15.47
CA PRO A 17 11.41 7.27 -14.27
C PRO A 17 11.00 8.73 -14.42
N GLU A 18 10.75 9.39 -13.28
CA GLU A 18 10.35 10.79 -13.25
C GLU A 18 10.85 11.44 -11.97
N GLY A 19 11.47 12.63 -12.10
CA GLY A 19 12.05 13.32 -10.97
C GLY A 19 13.12 12.48 -10.28
N ARG A 20 13.03 12.39 -8.96
CA ARG A 20 13.95 11.57 -8.16
C ARG A 20 13.55 10.08 -8.10
N TRP A 21 12.38 9.73 -8.65
CA TRP A 21 11.83 8.40 -8.51
C TRP A 21 12.21 7.51 -9.69
N ARG A 22 12.53 6.25 -9.37
CA ARG A 22 12.83 5.23 -10.38
C ARG A 22 11.55 4.72 -11.02
N GLY A 23 11.67 4.15 -12.21
CA GLY A 23 10.56 3.52 -12.92
C GLY A 23 10.58 2.00 -12.83
N LEU A 24 9.49 1.38 -13.29
CA LEU A 24 9.35 -0.08 -13.30
C LEU A 24 10.30 -0.77 -14.30
N LYS A 25 10.82 -0.03 -15.27
CA LYS A 25 11.68 -0.62 -16.31
C LYS A 25 12.91 -1.34 -15.78
N ASP A 26 13.40 -0.92 -14.60
CA ASP A 26 14.59 -1.52 -13.98
C ASP A 26 14.26 -2.84 -13.25
N HIS A 27 12.99 -3.16 -13.10
CA HIS A 27 12.51 -4.33 -12.35
C HIS A 27 11.72 -5.30 -13.19
N ILE A 28 10.99 -4.82 -14.19
CA ILE A 28 10.08 -5.63 -15.02
C ILE A 28 10.47 -5.45 -16.48
N ASP A 29 10.95 -6.51 -17.07
CA ASP A 29 11.39 -6.56 -18.48
C ASP A 29 10.38 -7.24 -19.40
N LEU A 30 9.12 -7.30 -18.97
CA LEU A 30 8.05 -7.96 -19.71
C LEU A 30 7.26 -6.93 -20.53
N PRO A 31 7.33 -6.97 -21.87
CA PRO A 31 6.60 -6.01 -22.70
C PRO A 31 5.09 -6.28 -22.69
N GLY A 32 4.30 -5.23 -22.93
CA GLY A 32 2.87 -5.35 -23.14
C GLY A 32 2.01 -5.40 -21.89
N VAL A 33 2.62 -5.43 -20.69
CA VAL A 33 1.86 -5.34 -19.44
C VAL A 33 1.78 -3.90 -18.96
N TYR A 34 0.68 -3.57 -18.30
CA TYR A 34 0.43 -2.25 -17.72
C TYR A 34 -0.18 -2.38 -16.33
N VAL A 35 -0.04 -1.31 -15.57
CA VAL A 35 -0.42 -1.28 -14.16
C VAL A 35 -1.93 -1.37 -13.97
N ALA A 36 -2.37 -2.23 -13.05
CA ALA A 36 -3.74 -2.35 -12.60
C ALA A 36 -3.83 -1.92 -11.13
N GLY A 37 -4.26 -0.67 -10.90
CA GLY A 37 -4.32 -0.09 -9.56
C GLY A 37 -2.96 0.43 -9.09
N ARG A 38 -2.79 1.74 -9.15
CA ARG A 38 -1.53 2.41 -8.84
C ARG A 38 -1.16 2.30 -7.36
N LEU A 39 0.13 2.38 -7.09
CA LEU A 39 0.70 2.43 -5.76
C LEU A 39 1.76 3.55 -5.75
N ASP A 40 1.63 4.50 -4.85
CA ASP A 40 2.52 5.67 -4.82
C ASP A 40 4.00 5.28 -4.68
N ALA A 41 4.89 6.16 -5.14
CA ALA A 41 6.32 5.92 -5.11
C ALA A 41 6.86 5.68 -3.69
N ASP A 42 6.31 6.38 -2.71
CA ASP A 42 6.72 6.25 -1.30
C ASP A 42 6.01 5.12 -0.55
N ASN A 43 5.18 4.33 -1.23
CA ASN A 43 4.57 3.12 -0.70
C ASN A 43 5.28 1.89 -1.26
N GLU A 44 5.13 0.77 -0.56
CA GLU A 44 5.74 -0.51 -0.93
C GLU A 44 4.67 -1.58 -1.13
N GLY A 45 5.04 -2.65 -1.79
CA GLY A 45 4.25 -3.88 -1.78
C GLY A 45 3.54 -4.18 -3.07
N MET A 46 2.35 -4.75 -2.94
CA MET A 46 1.61 -5.36 -4.04
C MET A 46 1.25 -4.34 -5.12
N LEU A 47 1.79 -4.55 -6.31
CA LEU A 47 1.39 -3.89 -7.54
C LEU A 47 1.07 -4.97 -8.57
N LEU A 48 -0.14 -4.92 -9.12
CA LEU A 48 -0.56 -5.86 -10.16
C LEU A 48 -0.38 -5.22 -11.54
N LEU A 49 0.06 -6.03 -12.49
CA LEU A 49 0.19 -5.63 -13.89
C LEU A 49 -0.43 -6.71 -14.78
N THR A 50 -1.03 -6.31 -15.88
CA THR A 50 -1.68 -7.24 -16.79
C THR A 50 -1.70 -6.68 -18.21
N ASP A 51 -1.85 -7.56 -19.20
CA ASP A 51 -2.11 -7.19 -20.58
C ASP A 51 -3.60 -7.31 -20.93
N ASN A 52 -4.44 -7.61 -19.95
CA ASN A 52 -5.89 -7.82 -20.13
C ASN A 52 -6.64 -6.57 -19.65
N GLY A 53 -7.22 -5.81 -20.57
CA GLY A 53 -7.94 -4.58 -20.27
C GLY A 53 -9.13 -4.76 -19.32
N PRO A 54 -10.05 -5.72 -19.58
CA PRO A 54 -11.14 -6.00 -18.65
C PRO A 54 -10.69 -6.36 -17.23
N LEU A 55 -9.64 -7.14 -17.10
CA LEU A 55 -9.08 -7.48 -15.77
C LEU A 55 -8.48 -6.25 -15.09
N GLN A 56 -7.75 -5.42 -15.84
CA GLN A 56 -7.21 -4.17 -15.31
C GLN A 56 -8.33 -3.28 -14.75
N ALA A 57 -9.40 -3.13 -15.52
CA ALA A 57 -10.55 -2.33 -15.10
C ALA A 57 -11.20 -2.91 -13.84
N HIS A 58 -11.35 -4.22 -13.75
CA HIS A 58 -11.94 -4.88 -12.58
C HIS A 58 -11.10 -4.65 -11.31
N ILE A 59 -9.78 -4.67 -11.44
CA ILE A 59 -8.87 -4.44 -10.30
C ILE A 59 -8.83 -2.96 -9.93
N ALA A 60 -8.75 -2.06 -10.92
CA ALA A 60 -8.47 -0.64 -10.70
C ALA A 60 -9.73 0.21 -10.46
N ASP A 61 -10.88 -0.20 -10.97
CA ASP A 61 -12.10 0.62 -10.92
C ASP A 61 -12.70 0.63 -9.51
N PRO A 62 -12.85 1.83 -8.90
CA PRO A 62 -13.43 1.96 -7.54
C PRO A 62 -14.83 1.38 -7.41
N ARG A 63 -15.58 1.25 -8.51
CA ARG A 63 -16.95 0.69 -8.49
C ARG A 63 -16.98 -0.78 -8.05
N PHE A 64 -15.89 -1.52 -8.27
CA PHE A 64 -15.82 -2.92 -7.87
C PHE A 64 -15.42 -3.10 -6.40
N LYS A 65 -14.99 -2.03 -5.72
CA LYS A 65 -14.69 -2.01 -4.28
C LYS A 65 -13.81 -3.18 -3.81
N MET A 66 -12.81 -3.52 -4.62
CA MET A 66 -11.89 -4.59 -4.26
C MET A 66 -11.15 -4.24 -2.96
N GLU A 67 -11.13 -5.18 -2.01
CA GLU A 67 -10.45 -4.97 -0.74
C GLU A 67 -8.95 -4.90 -0.92
N LYS A 68 -8.33 -3.98 -0.18
CA LYS A 68 -6.87 -3.83 -0.13
C LYS A 68 -6.44 -3.82 1.33
N THR A 69 -5.42 -4.60 1.62
CA THR A 69 -4.87 -4.71 2.97
C THR A 69 -3.52 -4.02 3.03
N TYR A 70 -3.35 -3.18 4.03
CA TYR A 70 -2.13 -2.40 4.25
C TYR A 70 -1.54 -2.71 5.62
N LEU A 71 -0.23 -2.93 5.63
CA LEU A 71 0.58 -2.98 6.85
C LEU A 71 1.22 -1.60 7.02
N VAL A 72 0.92 -0.92 8.13
CA VAL A 72 1.27 0.48 8.32
C VAL A 72 2.10 0.65 9.58
N GLN A 73 3.31 1.17 9.43
CA GLN A 73 4.09 1.65 10.57
C GLN A 73 3.78 3.12 10.79
N VAL A 74 3.42 3.45 12.01
CA VAL A 74 3.02 4.82 12.40
C VAL A 74 3.90 5.35 13.52
N GLU A 75 4.00 6.67 13.58
CA GLU A 75 4.62 7.37 14.71
C GLU A 75 3.60 7.47 15.83
N GLY A 76 3.99 7.05 17.02
CA GLY A 76 3.10 6.95 18.16
C GLY A 76 2.63 5.53 18.41
N MET A 77 1.88 5.35 19.49
CA MET A 77 1.33 4.04 19.85
C MET A 77 -0.10 3.91 19.36
N VAL A 78 -0.38 2.81 18.68
CA VAL A 78 -1.74 2.48 18.24
C VAL A 78 -2.61 2.22 19.48
N THR A 79 -3.74 2.93 19.58
CA THR A 79 -4.70 2.77 20.67
C THR A 79 -5.98 2.15 20.15
N GLN A 80 -6.75 1.53 21.05
CA GLN A 80 -8.06 0.99 20.68
C GLN A 80 -9.01 2.09 20.18
N ALA A 81 -8.93 3.29 20.77
CA ALA A 81 -9.73 4.43 20.34
C ALA A 81 -9.43 4.81 18.87
N ALA A 82 -8.16 4.85 18.48
CA ALA A 82 -7.77 5.14 17.10
C ALA A 82 -8.25 4.04 16.15
N LEU A 83 -8.12 2.77 16.53
CA LEU A 83 -8.62 1.65 15.73
C LEU A 83 -10.13 1.72 15.54
N ASN A 84 -10.87 2.07 16.59
CA ASN A 84 -12.32 2.22 16.50
C ASN A 84 -12.72 3.37 15.56
N GLN A 85 -12.01 4.48 15.59
CA GLN A 85 -12.25 5.61 14.69
C GLN A 85 -12.00 5.20 13.24
N LEU A 86 -10.88 4.54 12.96
CA LEU A 86 -10.56 4.07 11.62
C LEU A 86 -11.61 3.09 11.11
N SER A 87 -12.08 2.18 11.96
CA SER A 87 -13.08 1.17 11.60
C SER A 87 -14.44 1.77 11.25
N ARG A 88 -14.84 2.82 11.95
CA ARG A 88 -16.10 3.53 11.67
C ARG A 88 -16.02 4.42 10.44
N GLY A 89 -14.82 4.79 10.04
CA GLY A 89 -14.56 5.79 9.02
C GLY A 89 -14.25 7.14 9.65
N VAL A 90 -13.40 7.90 8.96
CA VAL A 90 -12.98 9.25 9.38
C VAL A 90 -13.36 10.25 8.30
N THR A 91 -13.55 11.51 8.69
CA THR A 91 -13.84 12.58 7.73
C THR A 91 -12.53 13.21 7.26
N LEU A 92 -12.29 13.12 5.97
CA LEU A 92 -11.17 13.76 5.29
C LEU A 92 -11.65 15.01 4.54
N ASN A 93 -10.72 15.77 3.97
CA ASN A 93 -11.07 17.00 3.22
C ASN A 93 -12.03 16.73 2.06
N ASP A 94 -11.94 15.57 1.45
CA ASP A 94 -12.76 15.14 0.32
C ASP A 94 -13.94 14.24 0.72
N GLY A 95 -14.29 14.24 1.99
CA GLY A 95 -15.46 13.55 2.51
C GLY A 95 -15.14 12.38 3.45
N PRO A 96 -16.18 11.79 4.04
CA PRO A 96 -16.01 10.67 4.96
C PRO A 96 -15.50 9.42 4.24
N THR A 97 -14.67 8.62 4.92
CA THR A 97 -14.26 7.32 4.41
C THR A 97 -15.31 6.26 4.75
N LEU A 98 -15.34 5.20 3.95
CA LEU A 98 -16.18 4.05 4.26
C LEU A 98 -15.67 3.33 5.52
N PRO A 99 -16.54 2.56 6.20
CA PRO A 99 -16.07 1.69 7.27
C PRO A 99 -14.93 0.77 6.79
N ALA A 100 -13.99 0.52 7.69
CA ALA A 100 -12.80 -0.26 7.41
C ALA A 100 -12.60 -1.33 8.50
N ARG A 101 -11.62 -2.21 8.31
CA ARG A 101 -11.14 -3.07 9.38
C ARG A 101 -9.75 -2.60 9.79
N ALA A 102 -9.56 -2.40 11.09
CA ALA A 102 -8.29 -1.91 11.63
C ALA A 102 -7.91 -2.71 12.87
N SER A 103 -6.67 -3.14 12.94
CA SER A 103 -6.16 -3.90 14.09
C SER A 103 -4.70 -3.56 14.35
N ALA A 104 -4.30 -3.60 15.63
CA ALA A 104 -2.90 -3.51 16.00
C ALA A 104 -2.21 -4.83 15.65
N VAL A 105 -1.02 -4.76 15.05
CA VAL A 105 -0.27 -5.94 14.63
C VAL A 105 1.21 -5.77 14.95
N GLN A 106 1.93 -6.89 14.91
CA GLN A 106 3.39 -6.89 14.85
C GLN A 106 3.79 -7.47 13.49
N PRO A 107 4.74 -6.85 12.78
CA PRO A 107 5.21 -7.41 11.53
C PRO A 107 5.91 -8.74 11.77
N THR A 108 5.87 -9.62 10.79
CA THR A 108 6.58 -10.89 10.84
C THR A 108 8.10 -10.67 10.79
N ALA A 109 8.86 -11.61 11.33
CA ALA A 109 10.32 -11.50 11.40
C ALA A 109 10.99 -11.45 10.01
N ASP A 110 10.31 -11.93 8.98
CA ASP A 110 10.80 -11.94 7.61
C ASP A 110 10.47 -10.67 6.82
N LEU A 111 9.89 -9.66 7.47
CA LEU A 111 9.64 -8.38 6.80
C LEU A 111 10.98 -7.76 6.40
N TRP A 112 11.11 -7.42 5.11
CA TRP A 112 12.34 -6.83 4.57
C TRP A 112 12.57 -5.42 5.13
N PRO A 113 13.81 -4.98 5.30
CA PRO A 113 14.11 -3.60 5.67
C PRO A 113 13.81 -2.65 4.51
N ARG A 114 13.28 -1.47 4.83
CA ARG A 114 13.10 -0.44 3.81
C ARG A 114 14.44 0.22 3.48
N THR A 115 14.69 0.48 2.21
CA THR A 115 15.85 1.22 1.73
C THR A 115 15.38 2.45 0.95
N PRO A 116 15.67 3.68 1.41
CA PRO A 116 16.33 4.03 2.68
C PRO A 116 15.46 3.74 3.90
N PRO A 117 16.05 3.63 5.11
CA PRO A 117 15.28 3.42 6.34
C PRO A 117 14.27 4.54 6.58
N ILE A 118 13.23 4.25 7.35
CA ILE A 118 12.29 5.28 7.78
C ILE A 118 13.00 6.35 8.61
N ARG A 119 12.46 7.57 8.58
CA ARG A 119 12.92 8.64 9.44
C ARG A 119 12.20 8.55 10.79
N GLU A 120 12.94 8.16 11.82
CA GLU A 120 12.42 8.09 13.18
C GLU A 120 12.76 9.35 13.95
N ARG A 121 11.80 9.89 14.69
CA ARG A 121 12.08 10.95 15.66
C ARG A 121 12.57 10.35 16.95
N HIS A 122 13.64 10.94 17.50
CA HIS A 122 14.18 10.53 18.78
C HIS A 122 13.12 10.65 19.87
N ASN A 123 12.98 9.62 20.71
CA ASN A 123 12.03 9.55 21.84
C ASN A 123 10.56 9.44 21.49
N ILE A 124 10.19 9.27 20.23
CA ILE A 124 8.81 8.99 19.86
C ILE A 124 8.71 7.54 19.46
N PRO A 125 7.87 6.73 20.13
CA PRO A 125 7.72 5.33 19.80
C PRO A 125 7.04 5.17 18.44
N THR A 126 7.26 4.04 17.80
CA THR A 126 6.57 3.62 16.60
C THR A 126 5.77 2.35 16.88
N SER A 127 4.73 2.13 16.13
CA SER A 127 3.91 0.93 16.24
C SER A 127 3.33 0.58 14.88
N TRP A 128 2.69 -0.58 14.79
CA TRP A 128 2.15 -1.10 13.53
C TRP A 128 0.66 -1.37 13.65
N LEU A 129 -0.04 -1.13 12.54
CA LEU A 129 -1.42 -1.53 12.41
C LEU A 129 -1.66 -2.15 11.03
N GLU A 130 -2.72 -2.93 10.93
CA GLU A 130 -3.23 -3.42 9.65
C GLU A 130 -4.54 -2.73 9.36
N LEU A 131 -4.69 -2.24 8.14
CA LEU A 131 -5.90 -1.55 7.70
C LEU A 131 -6.40 -2.18 6.40
N VAL A 132 -7.68 -2.56 6.38
CA VAL A 132 -8.34 -3.11 5.19
C VAL A 132 -9.42 -2.14 4.74
N ILE A 133 -9.30 -1.66 3.51
CA ILE A 133 -10.23 -0.70 2.92
C ILE A 133 -10.72 -1.17 1.55
N ARG A 134 -11.85 -0.64 1.11
CA ARG A 134 -12.44 -0.93 -0.21
C ARG A 134 -12.38 0.26 -1.16
N GLU A 135 -11.81 1.35 -0.70
CA GLU A 135 -11.65 2.58 -1.48
C GLU A 135 -10.22 2.69 -1.99
N GLY A 136 -10.01 3.65 -2.89
CA GLY A 136 -8.68 3.94 -3.42
C GLY A 136 -8.48 5.42 -3.66
N ARG A 137 -8.90 6.27 -2.71
CA ARG A 137 -8.71 7.72 -2.85
C ARG A 137 -7.23 8.08 -2.70
N ASN A 138 -6.84 9.19 -3.31
CA ASN A 138 -5.46 9.65 -3.32
C ASN A 138 -4.90 9.72 -1.89
N ARG A 139 -3.82 8.99 -1.63
CA ARG A 139 -3.09 8.93 -0.35
C ARG A 139 -4.00 8.67 0.86
N GLN A 140 -5.04 7.86 0.65
CA GLN A 140 -6.11 7.68 1.63
C GLN A 140 -5.62 7.12 2.96
N VAL A 141 -4.82 6.06 2.96
CA VAL A 141 -4.35 5.43 4.20
C VAL A 141 -3.53 6.42 5.03
N ARG A 142 -2.63 7.17 4.37
CA ARG A 142 -1.79 8.18 5.05
C ARG A 142 -2.64 9.27 5.69
N ARG A 143 -3.69 9.71 4.98
CA ARG A 143 -4.61 10.73 5.51
C ARG A 143 -5.48 10.19 6.64
N MET A 144 -5.90 8.94 6.56
CA MET A 144 -6.71 8.30 7.61
C MET A 144 -5.93 8.17 8.91
N THR A 145 -4.70 7.66 8.85
CA THR A 145 -3.88 7.51 10.05
C THR A 145 -3.51 8.86 10.65
N ALA A 146 -3.20 9.86 9.82
CA ALA A 146 -2.95 11.21 10.30
C ALA A 146 -4.18 11.81 11.02
N ALA A 147 -5.38 11.53 10.51
CA ALA A 147 -6.62 12.03 11.11
C ALA A 147 -6.88 11.50 12.53
N VAL A 148 -6.30 10.37 12.89
CA VAL A 148 -6.38 9.81 14.25
C VAL A 148 -5.08 10.01 15.05
N GLY A 149 -4.22 10.92 14.59
CA GLY A 149 -3.00 11.31 15.30
C GLY A 149 -1.83 10.34 15.16
N LEU A 150 -1.83 9.51 14.13
CA LEU A 150 -0.81 8.48 13.89
C LEU A 150 -0.17 8.67 12.50
N PRO A 151 0.78 9.60 12.34
CA PRO A 151 1.42 9.81 11.05
C PRO A 151 2.09 8.53 10.52
N THR A 152 1.90 8.24 9.25
CA THR A 152 2.48 7.07 8.60
C THR A 152 3.97 7.28 8.36
N LEU A 153 4.78 6.32 8.80
CA LEU A 153 6.23 6.25 8.55
C LEU A 153 6.55 5.29 7.41
N ARG A 154 5.82 4.18 7.32
CA ARG A 154 6.03 3.15 6.31
C ARG A 154 4.68 2.54 5.94
N LEU A 155 4.45 2.34 4.65
CA LEU A 155 3.18 1.81 4.16
C LEU A 155 3.43 0.72 3.14
N ILE A 156 2.93 -0.48 3.43
CA ILE A 156 3.09 -1.66 2.57
C ILE A 156 1.71 -2.19 2.23
N ARG A 157 1.38 -2.24 0.95
CA ARG A 157 0.15 -2.92 0.51
C ARG A 157 0.46 -4.41 0.38
N THR A 158 -0.15 -5.21 1.24
CA THR A 158 0.15 -6.65 1.31
C THR A 158 -0.82 -7.50 0.51
N VAL A 159 -2.05 -7.03 0.31
CA VAL A 159 -3.09 -7.78 -0.38
C VAL A 159 -3.91 -6.84 -1.26
N VAL A 160 -4.24 -7.29 -2.46
CA VAL A 160 -5.24 -6.68 -3.34
C VAL A 160 -6.21 -7.78 -3.75
N GLY A 161 -7.44 -7.73 -3.25
CA GLY A 161 -8.43 -8.78 -3.49
C GLY A 161 -7.91 -10.15 -3.06
N PRO A 162 -7.88 -11.13 -3.97
CA PRO A 162 -7.35 -12.46 -3.64
C PRO A 162 -5.83 -12.59 -3.76
N TYR A 163 -5.14 -11.53 -4.20
CA TYR A 163 -3.71 -11.58 -4.51
C TYR A 163 -2.88 -11.10 -3.32
N THR A 164 -1.86 -11.88 -2.94
CA THR A 164 -1.02 -11.60 -1.77
C THR A 164 0.45 -11.46 -2.14
N LEU A 165 1.25 -10.89 -1.24
CA LEU A 165 2.71 -10.82 -1.38
C LEU A 165 3.42 -12.10 -0.93
N ASP A 166 2.71 -13.11 -0.44
CA ASP A 166 3.31 -14.29 0.14
C ASP A 166 4.38 -14.91 -0.77
N GLY A 167 5.58 -15.10 -0.23
CA GLY A 167 6.70 -15.71 -0.94
C GLY A 167 7.34 -14.84 -2.02
N LEU A 168 6.98 -13.56 -2.12
CA LEU A 168 7.50 -12.68 -3.16
C LEU A 168 8.48 -11.65 -2.56
N PRO A 169 9.80 -11.83 -2.77
CA PRO A 169 10.78 -10.86 -2.26
C PRO A 169 10.58 -9.47 -2.86
N THR A 170 10.99 -8.44 -2.09
CA THR A 170 10.93 -7.05 -2.59
C THR A 170 11.74 -6.89 -3.88
N GLY A 171 11.20 -6.12 -4.80
CA GLY A 171 11.84 -5.85 -6.10
C GLY A 171 11.71 -6.96 -7.13
N THR A 172 10.96 -8.02 -6.83
CA THR A 172 10.73 -9.14 -7.74
C THR A 172 9.27 -9.24 -8.17
N TRP A 173 9.06 -9.89 -9.30
CA TRP A 173 7.72 -10.14 -9.82
C TRP A 173 7.54 -11.61 -10.18
N GLN A 174 6.29 -12.04 -10.23
CA GLN A 174 5.91 -13.40 -10.55
C GLN A 174 4.59 -13.41 -11.33
N GLN A 175 4.51 -14.22 -12.35
CA GLN A 175 3.26 -14.46 -13.05
C GLN A 175 2.34 -15.32 -12.20
N ILE A 176 1.07 -14.92 -12.13
CA ILE A 176 0.03 -15.65 -11.42
C ILE A 176 -0.68 -16.60 -12.38
#